data_6e21a8e80f85e9d7edd21b2f1229f503
#
_entry.id   6e21a8e80f85e9d7edd21b2f1229f503
#
_cell.length_a   1.000
_cell.length_b   1.000
_cell.length_c   1.000
_cell.angle_alpha   90.00
_cell.angle_beta   90.00
_cell.angle_gamma   90.00
#
_symmetry.space_group_name_H-M   'P 1'
#
loop_
_entity.id
_entity.type
_entity.pdbx_description
1 polymer ?
#
loop_
_entity_poly.entity_id
_entity_poly.type
_entity_poly.pdbx_seq_one_letter_code
_entity_poly.pdbx_strand_id
1 'polypeptide(L)'
;ILVMFCKRVNIPFEVYAFSDSYNRHSNDAIEGVDSSGYLIGKGGPGYNDVAITRFNLLNLFSSRMRAKQLHEAYIYMTATAEYYSRNYSYGKREVYVTIPDRMQLGGTPLDNTLFMSFSVMRDFVKKNQVDVINSIFLTDGDSHTNNTYWKAPETDEAGYTTDKGHFDVNGENVILRDPVSKKQIKVTKSGRYGRQAMTSTLVKFLREVFDINIVNFFLVGKMRRWDMIHHIDEMKSIKNDKTLTDADDSKFEDDAEILLKKFRKDKYIIAPEAGGFNEQYLILGGK
;
A
#
# COMPACT_ATOMS: atom_id res chain seq x y z
N ILE A 1 -16.96 -4.86 12.79
CA ILE A 1 -17.25 -4.12 14.07
C ILE A 1 -17.05 -2.62 13.84
N LEU A 2 -15.87 -2.14 13.38
CA LEU A 2 -15.56 -0.71 13.24
C LEU A 2 -16.56 0.03 12.33
N VAL A 3 -16.86 -0.50 11.14
CA VAL A 3 -17.85 0.07 10.21
C VAL A 3 -19.23 0.22 10.85
N MET A 4 -19.68 -0.80 11.58
CA MET A 4 -20.97 -0.76 12.30
C MET A 4 -20.97 0.29 13.40
N PHE A 5 -19.88 0.40 14.14
CA PHE A 5 -19.72 1.42 15.17
C PHE A 5 -19.79 2.82 14.54
N CYS A 6 -18.94 3.12 13.55
CA CYS A 6 -18.92 4.41 12.89
C CYS A 6 -20.29 4.79 12.30
N LYS A 7 -20.97 3.82 11.65
CA LYS A 7 -22.32 4.04 11.13
C LYS A 7 -23.34 4.39 12.22
N ARG A 8 -23.25 3.71 13.37
CA ARG A 8 -24.17 3.93 14.50
C ARG A 8 -23.99 5.28 15.16
N VAL A 9 -22.76 5.77 15.25
CA VAL A 9 -22.44 7.07 15.86
C VAL A 9 -22.27 8.21 14.87
N ASN A 10 -22.65 7.97 13.59
CA ASN A 10 -22.57 8.92 12.48
C ASN A 10 -21.15 9.50 12.23
N ILE A 11 -20.12 8.72 12.47
CA ILE A 11 -18.75 9.07 12.04
C ILE A 11 -18.62 8.75 10.53
N PRO A 12 -18.23 9.71 9.69
CA PRO A 12 -17.97 9.47 8.28
C PRO A 12 -16.83 8.46 8.09
N PHE A 13 -17.00 7.52 7.17
CA PHE A 13 -15.96 6.55 6.83
C PHE A 13 -16.07 6.08 5.38
N GLU A 14 -14.95 5.64 4.85
CA GLU A 14 -14.83 4.90 3.60
C GLU A 14 -13.89 3.71 3.84
N VAL A 15 -14.20 2.56 3.26
CA VAL A 15 -13.36 1.35 3.32
C VAL A 15 -13.05 0.90 1.92
N TYR A 16 -11.77 0.75 1.64
CA TYR A 16 -11.26 0.32 0.35
C TYR A 16 -10.50 -0.99 0.48
N ALA A 17 -10.58 -1.81 -0.55
CA ALA A 17 -9.63 -2.87 -0.81
C ALA A 17 -8.77 -2.50 -2.02
N PHE A 18 -7.52 -2.93 -2.02
CA PHE A 18 -6.61 -2.73 -3.14
C PHE A 18 -6.00 -4.06 -3.58
N SER A 19 -5.77 -4.22 -4.86
CA SER A 19 -5.11 -5.37 -5.43
C SER A 19 -4.43 -5.02 -6.76
N ASP A 20 -3.49 -5.84 -7.17
CA ASP A 20 -2.89 -5.82 -8.49
C ASP A 20 -3.45 -6.96 -9.37
N SER A 21 -4.60 -7.51 -9.01
CA SER A 21 -5.19 -8.60 -9.74
C SER A 21 -5.40 -8.20 -11.22
N TYR A 22 -4.80 -8.99 -12.07
CA TYR A 22 -4.90 -8.84 -13.51
C TYR A 22 -5.99 -9.74 -14.05
N ASN A 23 -6.87 -9.19 -14.89
CA ASN A 23 -7.87 -9.99 -15.57
C ASN A 23 -7.18 -10.93 -16.58
N ARG A 24 -6.85 -12.15 -16.16
CA ARG A 24 -6.22 -13.16 -17.01
C ARG A 24 -7.12 -13.67 -18.14
N HIS A 25 -8.41 -13.36 -18.08
CA HIS A 25 -9.43 -13.92 -18.97
C HIS A 25 -10.01 -12.91 -19.97
N SER A 26 -9.77 -11.63 -19.82
CA SER A 26 -10.13 -10.67 -20.86
C SER A 26 -9.00 -10.59 -21.90
N ASN A 27 -9.16 -11.33 -22.99
CA ASN A 27 -8.44 -11.05 -24.24
C ASN A 27 -8.89 -9.71 -24.87
N ASP A 28 -9.80 -9.01 -24.21
CA ASP A 28 -10.25 -7.69 -24.63
C ASP A 28 -9.13 -6.72 -24.33
N ALA A 29 -8.37 -6.39 -25.36
CA ALA A 29 -7.43 -5.27 -25.32
C ALA A 29 -8.22 -4.04 -24.86
N ILE A 30 -7.95 -3.57 -23.66
CA ILE A 30 -8.52 -2.30 -23.21
C ILE A 30 -7.94 -1.24 -24.12
N GLU A 31 -8.80 -0.54 -24.88
CA GLU A 31 -8.37 0.49 -25.81
C GLU A 31 -7.44 1.48 -25.10
N GLY A 32 -6.25 1.68 -25.64
CA GLY A 32 -5.25 2.58 -25.07
C GLY A 32 -4.37 1.96 -23.96
N VAL A 33 -4.37 0.62 -23.80
CA VAL A 33 -3.50 -0.08 -22.84
C VAL A 33 -2.71 -1.16 -23.56
N ASP A 34 -1.41 -1.25 -23.32
CA ASP A 34 -0.56 -2.29 -23.87
C ASP A 34 -0.72 -3.65 -23.14
N SER A 35 -0.06 -4.68 -23.65
CA SER A 35 -0.09 -6.05 -23.06
C SER A 35 0.46 -6.11 -21.63
N SER A 36 1.20 -5.10 -21.18
CA SER A 36 1.74 -4.96 -19.82
C SER A 36 0.83 -4.15 -18.89
N GLY A 37 -0.29 -3.61 -19.41
CA GLY A 37 -1.23 -2.80 -18.66
C GLY A 37 -0.87 -1.32 -18.59
N TYR A 38 0.04 -0.83 -19.44
CA TYR A 38 0.39 0.58 -19.52
C TYR A 38 -0.53 1.32 -20.49
N LEU A 39 -0.95 2.54 -20.11
CA LEU A 39 -1.65 3.43 -21.01
C LEU A 39 -0.74 3.86 -22.17
N ILE A 40 -1.22 3.68 -23.40
CA ILE A 40 -0.52 4.06 -24.62
C ILE A 40 -1.30 5.14 -25.39
N GLY A 41 -0.60 6.01 -26.11
CA GLY A 41 -1.22 7.03 -26.96
C GLY A 41 -1.59 8.33 -26.22
N LYS A 42 -2.56 9.06 -26.77
CA LYS A 42 -3.05 10.34 -26.20
C LYS A 42 -3.72 10.07 -24.85
N GLY A 43 -3.16 10.58 -23.77
CA GLY A 43 -3.66 10.39 -22.40
C GLY A 43 -2.84 9.39 -21.59
N GLY A 44 -1.83 8.74 -22.17
CA GLY A 44 -0.82 8.02 -21.42
C GLY A 44 0.04 8.94 -20.56
N PRO A 45 0.81 8.38 -19.60
CA PRO A 45 1.66 9.17 -18.72
C PRO A 45 2.68 9.96 -19.54
N GLY A 46 2.84 11.23 -19.19
CA GLY A 46 3.84 12.12 -19.74
C GLY A 46 5.21 11.94 -19.09
N TYR A 47 6.15 12.77 -19.47
CA TYR A 47 7.46 12.83 -18.83
C TYR A 47 7.32 13.22 -17.35
N ASN A 48 7.97 12.47 -16.47
CA ASN A 48 7.89 12.61 -15.00
C ASN A 48 6.52 12.29 -14.37
N ASP A 49 5.60 11.72 -15.10
CA ASP A 49 4.35 11.22 -14.50
C ASP A 49 4.55 9.84 -13.88
N VAL A 50 3.81 9.59 -12.81
CA VAL A 50 3.74 8.26 -12.21
C VAL A 50 2.79 7.39 -13.02
N ALA A 51 3.29 6.26 -13.51
CA ALA A 51 2.46 5.27 -14.19
C ALA A 51 1.98 4.23 -13.18
N ILE A 52 0.70 4.28 -12.82
CA ILE A 52 0.06 3.27 -11.98
C ILE A 52 -0.57 2.23 -12.89
N THR A 53 -0.04 1.01 -12.87
CA THR A 53 -0.50 -0.09 -13.70
C THR A 53 -1.02 -1.24 -12.87
N ARG A 54 -1.92 -2.04 -13.44
CA ARG A 54 -2.46 -3.26 -12.81
C ARG A 54 -2.97 -3.02 -11.39
N PHE A 55 -3.66 -1.92 -11.18
CA PHE A 55 -4.10 -1.50 -9.86
C PHE A 55 -5.62 -1.39 -9.80
N ASN A 56 -6.20 -1.99 -8.76
CA ASN A 56 -7.60 -1.86 -8.44
C ASN A 56 -7.75 -1.28 -7.03
N LEU A 57 -8.57 -0.24 -6.92
CA LEU A 57 -9.00 0.32 -5.64
C LEU A 57 -10.53 0.23 -5.58
N LEU A 58 -11.03 -0.65 -4.72
CA LEU A 58 -12.44 -1.01 -4.64
C LEU A 58 -13.04 -0.40 -3.38
N ASN A 59 -14.04 0.46 -3.50
CA ASN A 59 -14.79 0.94 -2.35
C ASN A 59 -15.75 -0.15 -1.87
N LEU A 60 -15.46 -0.74 -0.71
CA LEU A 60 -16.25 -1.83 -0.13
C LEU A 60 -17.40 -1.34 0.74
N PHE A 61 -17.13 -0.31 1.56
CA PHE A 61 -18.12 0.28 2.44
C PHE A 61 -17.96 1.79 2.51
N SER A 62 -19.10 2.49 2.59
CA SER A 62 -19.15 3.95 2.75
C SER A 62 -20.21 4.32 3.77
N SER A 63 -19.92 5.33 4.59
CA SER A 63 -20.92 5.91 5.50
C SER A 63 -22.18 6.41 4.79
N ARG A 64 -22.07 6.69 3.47
CA ARG A 64 -23.17 7.17 2.62
C ARG A 64 -24.06 6.06 2.07
N MET A 65 -23.66 4.80 2.22
CA MET A 65 -24.51 3.66 1.83
C MET A 65 -25.81 3.65 2.61
N ARG A 66 -26.94 3.44 1.91
CA ARG A 66 -28.22 3.17 2.56
C ARG A 66 -28.15 1.84 3.30
N ALA A 67 -29.04 1.65 4.29
CA ALA A 67 -29.04 0.46 5.13
C ALA A 67 -29.07 -0.85 4.31
N LYS A 68 -29.87 -0.90 3.23
CA LYS A 68 -29.94 -2.05 2.34
C LYS A 68 -28.60 -2.31 1.63
N GLN A 69 -27.97 -1.28 1.07
CA GLN A 69 -26.69 -1.41 0.37
C GLN A 69 -25.58 -1.87 1.33
N LEU A 70 -25.57 -1.32 2.54
CA LEU A 70 -24.61 -1.72 3.56
C LEU A 70 -24.79 -3.18 3.97
N HIS A 71 -26.05 -3.62 4.12
CA HIS A 71 -26.37 -5.01 4.44
C HIS A 71 -25.94 -5.97 3.33
N GLU A 72 -26.23 -5.64 2.07
CA GLU A 72 -25.81 -6.41 0.90
C GLU A 72 -24.28 -6.50 0.80
N ALA A 73 -23.58 -5.40 1.04
CA ALA A 73 -22.10 -5.36 1.08
C ALA A 73 -21.55 -6.27 2.19
N TYR A 74 -22.15 -6.30 3.37
CA TYR A 74 -21.77 -7.21 4.45
C TYR A 74 -21.94 -8.68 4.07
N ILE A 75 -23.09 -9.04 3.52
CA ILE A 75 -23.35 -10.41 3.08
C ILE A 75 -22.30 -10.83 2.05
N TYR A 76 -22.08 -9.98 1.04
CA TYR A 76 -21.12 -10.26 -0.01
C TYR A 76 -19.68 -10.42 0.51
N MET A 77 -19.22 -9.50 1.36
CA MET A 77 -17.88 -9.57 1.93
C MET A 77 -17.70 -10.77 2.86
N THR A 78 -18.73 -11.14 3.62
CA THR A 78 -18.71 -12.36 4.46
C THR A 78 -18.56 -13.60 3.60
N ALA A 79 -19.36 -13.72 2.54
CA ALA A 79 -19.28 -14.83 1.59
C ALA A 79 -17.92 -14.90 0.88
N THR A 80 -17.35 -13.73 0.50
CA THR A 80 -16.01 -13.63 -0.10
C THR A 80 -14.92 -14.09 0.87
N ALA A 81 -14.98 -13.66 2.13
CA ALA A 81 -14.04 -14.08 3.16
C ALA A 81 -14.12 -15.59 3.40
N GLU A 82 -15.33 -16.15 3.44
CA GLU A 82 -15.53 -17.59 3.60
C GLU A 82 -15.02 -18.37 2.39
N TYR A 83 -15.25 -17.88 1.18
CA TYR A 83 -14.69 -18.47 -0.05
C TYR A 83 -13.17 -18.59 0.01
N TYR A 84 -12.48 -17.52 0.37
CA TYR A 84 -11.01 -17.53 0.47
C TYR A 84 -10.51 -18.39 1.63
N SER A 85 -11.14 -18.33 2.79
CA SER A 85 -10.80 -19.15 3.95
C SER A 85 -10.86 -20.66 3.65
N ARG A 86 -11.85 -21.12 2.91
CA ARG A 86 -12.04 -22.52 2.58
C ARG A 86 -11.19 -23.00 1.40
N ASN A 87 -10.90 -22.14 0.42
CA ASN A 87 -10.11 -22.52 -0.75
C ASN A 87 -8.62 -22.69 -0.45
N TYR A 88 -8.10 -22.04 0.59
CA TYR A 88 -6.74 -22.29 1.08
C TYR A 88 -6.63 -23.54 1.97
N SER A 89 -7.73 -24.06 2.48
CA SER A 89 -7.78 -25.35 3.18
C SER A 89 -8.10 -26.42 2.15
N TYR A 90 -7.22 -27.39 1.96
CA TYR A 90 -7.41 -28.55 1.08
C TYR A 90 -8.67 -29.32 1.46
N GLY A 91 -9.84 -28.92 0.96
CA GLY A 91 -11.10 -29.59 1.26
C GLY A 91 -12.32 -28.94 0.60
N LYS A 92 -13.23 -29.77 0.19
CA LYS A 92 -14.48 -29.58 -0.57
C LYS A 92 -15.04 -28.14 -0.59
N ARG A 93 -15.14 -27.59 -1.79
CA ARG A 93 -15.84 -26.32 -2.07
C ARG A 93 -17.34 -26.49 -1.82
N GLU A 94 -17.84 -25.95 -0.73
CA GLU A 94 -19.28 -25.94 -0.45
C GLU A 94 -19.92 -24.54 -0.67
N VAL A 95 -19.09 -23.52 -0.88
CA VAL A 95 -19.58 -22.15 -1.10
C VAL A 95 -19.21 -21.70 -2.51
N TYR A 96 -20.23 -21.48 -3.33
CA TYR A 96 -20.07 -20.97 -4.69
C TYR A 96 -20.37 -19.48 -4.70
N VAL A 97 -19.31 -18.67 -4.61
CA VAL A 97 -19.40 -17.23 -4.81
C VAL A 97 -18.59 -16.89 -6.06
N THR A 98 -19.19 -16.17 -6.96
CA THR A 98 -18.45 -15.60 -8.09
C THR A 98 -17.65 -14.40 -7.59
N ILE A 99 -16.33 -14.54 -7.55
CA ILE A 99 -15.44 -13.45 -7.22
C ILE A 99 -15.12 -12.68 -8.51
N PRO A 100 -15.49 -11.41 -8.63
CA PRO A 100 -15.10 -10.59 -9.78
C PRO A 100 -13.58 -10.55 -9.93
N ASP A 101 -13.10 -10.49 -11.16
CA ASP A 101 -11.67 -10.51 -11.46
C ASP A 101 -10.88 -9.43 -10.71
N ARG A 102 -11.46 -8.24 -10.57
CA ARG A 102 -10.84 -7.13 -9.84
C ARG A 102 -10.75 -7.33 -8.32
N MET A 103 -11.47 -8.31 -7.79
CA MET A 103 -11.44 -8.69 -6.37
C MET A 103 -10.63 -9.95 -6.10
N GLN A 104 -9.99 -10.51 -7.11
CA GLN A 104 -9.08 -11.64 -6.92
C GLN A 104 -7.87 -11.20 -6.09
N LEU A 105 -7.39 -12.12 -5.24
CA LEU A 105 -6.16 -11.90 -4.50
C LEU A 105 -4.97 -11.85 -5.44
N GLY A 106 -4.09 -10.89 -5.23
CA GLY A 106 -2.88 -10.64 -6.02
C GLY A 106 -1.73 -10.22 -5.10
N GLY A 107 -0.85 -9.39 -5.62
CA GLY A 107 0.21 -8.79 -4.83
C GLY A 107 -0.29 -7.65 -3.92
N THR A 108 0.66 -7.00 -3.25
CA THR A 108 0.40 -5.89 -2.33
C THR A 108 0.87 -4.56 -2.94
N PRO A 109 0.08 -3.91 -3.82
CA PRO A 109 0.46 -2.63 -4.46
C PRO A 109 0.24 -1.45 -3.50
N LEU A 110 0.92 -1.47 -2.35
CA LEU A 110 0.73 -0.46 -1.30
C LEU A 110 1.14 0.93 -1.77
N ASP A 111 2.25 1.06 -2.51
CA ASP A 111 2.69 2.36 -3.02
C ASP A 111 1.67 2.98 -3.98
N ASN A 112 1.08 2.17 -4.87
CA ASN A 112 0.01 2.62 -5.75
C ASN A 112 -1.22 3.07 -4.95
N THR A 113 -1.54 2.34 -3.88
CA THR A 113 -2.62 2.72 -2.96
C THR A 113 -2.34 4.06 -2.28
N LEU A 114 -1.10 4.28 -1.83
CA LEU A 114 -0.70 5.55 -1.22
C LEU A 114 -0.77 6.71 -2.21
N PHE A 115 -0.35 6.53 -3.46
CA PHE A 115 -0.54 7.54 -4.51
C PHE A 115 -2.03 7.86 -4.72
N MET A 116 -2.87 6.85 -4.84
CA MET A 116 -4.31 7.06 -5.02
C MET A 116 -4.97 7.67 -3.77
N SER A 117 -4.41 7.45 -2.59
CA SER A 117 -4.91 8.01 -1.34
C SER A 117 -4.93 9.54 -1.33
N PHE A 118 -4.04 10.23 -2.08
CA PHE A 118 -4.11 11.69 -2.22
C PHE A 118 -5.45 12.14 -2.81
N SER A 119 -5.94 11.46 -3.83
CA SER A 119 -7.25 11.78 -4.44
C SER A 119 -8.40 11.40 -3.51
N VAL A 120 -8.35 10.21 -2.93
CA VAL A 120 -9.37 9.71 -1.99
C VAL A 120 -9.51 10.64 -0.79
N MET A 121 -8.40 11.08 -0.20
CA MET A 121 -8.41 11.98 0.96
C MET A 121 -8.99 13.36 0.61
N ARG A 122 -8.62 13.94 -0.52
CA ARG A 122 -9.22 15.20 -0.98
C ARG A 122 -10.73 15.11 -1.11
N ASP A 123 -11.19 14.04 -1.75
CA ASP A 123 -12.61 13.77 -1.92
C ASP A 123 -13.32 13.57 -0.59
N PHE A 124 -12.69 12.85 0.33
CA PHE A 124 -13.24 12.58 1.66
C PHE A 124 -13.37 13.87 2.48
N VAL A 125 -12.30 14.67 2.57
CA VAL A 125 -12.31 15.96 3.26
C VAL A 125 -13.38 16.90 2.69
N LYS A 126 -13.41 17.04 1.36
CA LYS A 126 -14.38 17.90 0.68
C LYS A 126 -15.82 17.51 0.97
N LYS A 127 -16.10 16.21 1.09
CA LYS A 127 -17.46 15.69 1.26
C LYS A 127 -17.93 15.67 2.70
N ASN A 128 -17.03 15.54 3.68
CA ASN A 128 -17.40 15.24 5.06
C ASN A 128 -17.10 16.37 6.07
N GLN A 129 -16.26 17.35 5.71
CA GLN A 129 -15.92 18.50 6.60
C GLN A 129 -15.51 18.05 8.01
N VAL A 130 -14.55 17.12 8.09
CA VAL A 130 -14.07 16.55 9.35
C VAL A 130 -12.81 17.27 9.83
N ASP A 131 -12.66 17.42 11.16
CA ASP A 131 -11.49 18.06 11.78
C ASP A 131 -10.31 17.08 11.92
N VAL A 132 -10.60 15.80 12.13
CA VAL A 132 -9.57 14.77 12.34
C VAL A 132 -9.84 13.58 11.42
N ILE A 133 -8.80 13.15 10.73
CA ILE A 133 -8.84 11.96 9.87
C ILE A 133 -7.85 10.93 10.40
N ASN A 134 -8.34 9.71 10.59
CA ASN A 134 -7.51 8.55 10.86
C ASN A 134 -7.57 7.61 9.66
N SER A 135 -6.42 7.34 9.08
CA SER A 135 -6.28 6.36 8.00
C SER A 135 -5.65 5.09 8.53
N ILE A 136 -6.25 3.95 8.21
CA ILE A 136 -5.79 2.64 8.67
C ILE A 136 -5.47 1.80 7.45
N PHE A 137 -4.22 1.32 7.36
CA PHE A 137 -3.80 0.34 6.38
C PHE A 137 -3.72 -1.04 7.05
N LEU A 138 -4.18 -2.06 6.36
CA LEU A 138 -4.06 -3.45 6.76
C LEU A 138 -3.41 -4.21 5.62
N THR A 139 -2.20 -4.73 5.83
CA THR A 139 -1.41 -5.43 4.81
C THR A 139 -0.82 -6.72 5.38
N ASP A 140 -0.50 -7.66 4.51
CA ASP A 140 0.18 -8.92 4.83
C ASP A 140 1.51 -9.09 4.07
N GLY A 141 1.93 -8.05 3.37
CA GLY A 141 3.18 -8.03 2.61
C GLY A 141 3.72 -6.62 2.40
N ASP A 142 4.98 -6.57 2.03
CA ASP A 142 5.65 -5.36 1.60
C ASP A 142 5.09 -4.88 0.26
N SER A 143 5.22 -3.59 -0.01
CA SER A 143 4.86 -3.06 -1.32
C SER A 143 5.72 -3.68 -2.41
N HIS A 144 5.08 -4.10 -3.49
CA HIS A 144 5.83 -4.42 -4.71
C HIS A 144 6.39 -3.13 -5.32
N THR A 145 7.63 -3.18 -5.78
CA THR A 145 8.33 -2.06 -6.44
C THR A 145 7.82 -1.81 -7.87
N ASN A 146 6.52 -1.78 -8.05
CA ASN A 146 5.92 -1.62 -9.38
C ASN A 146 5.69 -0.15 -9.78
N ASN A 147 6.26 0.80 -9.05
CA ASN A 147 6.14 2.21 -9.37
C ASN A 147 7.10 2.56 -10.50
N THR A 148 6.65 2.38 -11.71
CA THR A 148 7.39 2.75 -12.91
C THR A 148 7.05 4.19 -13.29
N TYR A 149 8.09 4.96 -13.53
CA TYR A 149 7.99 6.33 -14.04
C TYR A 149 8.41 6.33 -15.51
N TRP A 150 7.73 7.13 -16.30
CA TRP A 150 8.10 7.30 -17.69
C TRP A 150 9.29 8.24 -17.83
N LYS A 151 10.33 7.76 -18.50
CA LYS A 151 11.45 8.59 -18.95
C LYS A 151 11.08 9.31 -20.24
N ALA A 152 11.64 10.52 -20.45
CA ALA A 152 11.59 11.13 -21.78
C ALA A 152 12.25 10.18 -22.80
N PRO A 153 11.71 10.07 -24.01
CA PRO A 153 12.39 9.34 -25.06
C PRO A 153 13.76 9.96 -25.31
N GLU A 154 14.80 9.16 -25.23
CA GLU A 154 16.16 9.57 -25.58
C GLU A 154 16.41 9.18 -27.03
N THR A 155 16.87 10.12 -27.83
CA THR A 155 17.32 9.86 -29.20
C THR A 155 18.82 9.63 -29.15
N ASP A 156 19.30 8.49 -29.62
CA ASP A 156 20.73 8.19 -29.71
C ASP A 156 21.42 9.00 -30.82
N GLU A 157 22.74 8.94 -30.89
CA GLU A 157 23.55 9.64 -31.91
C GLU A 157 23.24 9.19 -33.34
N ALA A 158 22.63 8.00 -33.50
CA ALA A 158 22.21 7.46 -34.79
C ALA A 158 20.77 7.86 -35.17
N GLY A 159 20.09 8.64 -34.31
CA GLY A 159 18.73 9.13 -34.55
C GLY A 159 17.63 8.14 -34.18
N TYR A 160 17.94 7.02 -33.55
CA TYR A 160 16.95 6.08 -33.05
C TYR A 160 16.40 6.60 -31.73
N THR A 161 15.09 6.82 -31.69
CA THR A 161 14.40 7.18 -30.46
C THR A 161 14.09 5.91 -29.69
N THR A 162 14.71 5.73 -28.51
CA THR A 162 14.31 4.67 -27.59
C THR A 162 12.88 4.95 -27.14
N ASP A 163 12.05 3.92 -27.19
CA ASP A 163 10.70 4.00 -26.65
C ASP A 163 10.70 4.52 -25.22
N LYS A 164 9.62 5.20 -24.84
CA LYS A 164 9.41 5.73 -23.50
C LYS A 164 9.84 4.70 -22.46
N GLY A 165 11.04 4.90 -21.90
CA GLY A 165 11.59 4.00 -20.89
C GLY A 165 10.89 4.23 -19.56
N HIS A 166 10.54 3.16 -18.89
CA HIS A 166 10.18 3.20 -17.46
C HIS A 166 11.42 2.82 -16.65
N PHE A 167 11.55 3.37 -15.48
CA PHE A 167 12.60 2.96 -14.55
C PHE A 167 12.00 2.81 -13.15
N ASP A 168 12.54 1.85 -12.41
CA ASP A 168 12.21 1.70 -11.01
C ASP A 168 12.80 2.85 -10.23
N VAL A 169 11.99 3.47 -9.39
CA VAL A 169 12.45 4.54 -8.53
C VAL A 169 13.20 3.93 -7.34
N ASN A 170 14.50 3.79 -7.50
CA ASN A 170 15.38 3.29 -6.45
C ASN A 170 15.77 4.36 -5.40
N GLY A 171 14.96 5.37 -5.22
CA GLY A 171 15.06 6.33 -4.14
C GLY A 171 16.12 7.43 -4.29
N GLU A 172 16.89 7.47 -5.37
CA GLU A 172 17.88 8.53 -5.58
C GLU A 172 17.32 9.61 -6.48
N ASN A 173 17.39 10.87 -5.98
CA ASN A 173 17.07 12.08 -6.73
C ASN A 173 15.63 12.24 -7.22
N VAL A 174 14.68 11.52 -6.64
CA VAL A 174 13.27 11.68 -6.93
C VAL A 174 12.63 12.66 -5.95
N ILE A 175 11.90 13.62 -6.48
CA ILE A 175 11.09 14.57 -5.71
C ILE A 175 9.64 14.35 -6.10
N LEU A 176 8.83 13.97 -5.10
CA LEU A 176 7.38 13.91 -5.24
C LEU A 176 6.81 15.30 -5.00
N ARG A 177 5.87 15.70 -5.85
CA ARG A 177 5.16 16.97 -5.72
C ARG A 177 3.66 16.75 -5.78
N ASP A 178 2.97 17.27 -4.80
CA ASP A 178 1.51 17.32 -4.85
C ASP A 178 1.05 18.49 -5.75
N PRO A 179 0.29 18.22 -6.83
CA PRO A 179 -0.10 19.26 -7.77
C PRO A 179 -1.08 20.28 -7.18
N VAL A 180 -1.78 19.94 -6.10
CA VAL A 180 -2.79 20.79 -5.47
C VAL A 180 -2.17 21.69 -4.40
N SER A 181 -1.55 21.11 -3.37
CA SER A 181 -0.94 21.85 -2.26
C SER A 181 0.41 22.46 -2.61
N LYS A 182 1.03 22.03 -3.72
CA LYS A 182 2.40 22.38 -4.15
C LYS A 182 3.51 21.92 -3.21
N LYS A 183 3.17 21.23 -2.12
CA LYS A 183 4.16 20.63 -1.23
C LYS A 183 5.01 19.62 -2.00
N GLN A 184 6.24 19.44 -1.54
CA GLN A 184 7.23 18.55 -2.16
C GLN A 184 7.97 17.78 -1.08
N ILE A 185 8.33 16.55 -1.39
CA ILE A 185 9.18 15.70 -0.55
C ILE A 185 10.19 14.97 -1.42
N LYS A 186 11.43 14.91 -0.95
CA LYS A 186 12.47 14.10 -1.60
C LYS A 186 12.35 12.65 -1.13
N VAL A 187 12.37 11.70 -2.07
CA VAL A 187 12.47 10.29 -1.73
C VAL A 187 13.85 10.04 -1.15
N THR A 188 13.91 9.53 0.07
CA THR A 188 15.14 9.20 0.78
C THR A 188 15.24 7.70 0.98
N LYS A 189 16.41 7.13 0.76
CA LYS A 189 16.65 5.72 1.10
C LYS A 189 16.38 5.54 2.60
N SER A 190 15.55 4.58 2.91
CA SER A 190 15.24 4.17 4.28
C SER A 190 15.87 2.81 4.53
N GLY A 191 16.74 2.73 5.55
CA GLY A 191 17.41 1.51 5.94
C GLY A 191 18.52 1.04 4.98
N ARG A 192 19.22 0.01 5.41
CA ARG A 192 20.34 -0.61 4.67
C ARG A 192 19.91 -1.18 3.31
N TYR A 193 18.67 -1.64 3.20
CA TYR A 193 18.16 -2.33 2.02
C TYR A 193 17.29 -1.45 1.11
N GLY A 194 16.87 -0.26 1.56
CA GLY A 194 16.17 0.74 0.74
C GLY A 194 14.82 0.30 0.13
N ARG A 195 14.33 -0.89 0.52
CA ARG A 195 13.17 -1.52 -0.15
C ARG A 195 11.87 -0.75 0.00
N GLN A 196 11.71 0.02 1.08
CA GLN A 196 10.46 0.74 1.36
C GLN A 196 10.64 2.27 1.34
N ALA A 197 11.69 2.76 0.70
CA ALA A 197 11.96 4.20 0.61
C ALA A 197 10.76 4.97 0.03
N MET A 198 10.13 4.44 -1.01
CA MET A 198 8.97 5.06 -1.64
C MET A 198 7.76 5.00 -0.70
N THR A 199 7.44 3.83 -0.14
CA THR A 199 6.33 3.65 0.80
C THR A 199 6.43 4.61 1.98
N SER A 200 7.58 4.63 2.66
CA SER A 200 7.79 5.51 3.82
C SER A 200 7.72 7.00 3.46
N THR A 201 8.24 7.37 2.29
CA THR A 201 8.16 8.75 1.79
C THR A 201 6.72 9.14 1.48
N LEU A 202 5.96 8.28 0.81
CA LEU A 202 4.55 8.53 0.49
C LEU A 202 3.68 8.66 1.74
N VAL A 203 3.92 7.81 2.75
CA VAL A 203 3.20 7.89 4.03
C VAL A 203 3.48 9.21 4.73
N LYS A 204 4.76 9.61 4.84
CA LYS A 204 5.15 10.93 5.39
C LYS A 204 4.51 12.07 4.61
N PHE A 205 4.53 11.98 3.29
CA PHE A 205 3.98 13.02 2.44
C PHE A 205 2.46 13.18 2.57
N LEU A 206 1.72 12.05 2.67
CA LEU A 206 0.28 12.08 2.97
C LEU A 206 -0.01 12.75 4.32
N ARG A 207 0.77 12.41 5.36
CA ARG A 207 0.63 13.02 6.70
C ARG A 207 0.87 14.54 6.63
N GLU A 208 1.90 14.97 5.92
CA GLU A 208 2.23 16.40 5.78
C GLU A 208 1.20 17.17 4.93
N VAL A 209 0.66 16.56 3.88
CA VAL A 209 -0.30 17.23 2.99
C VAL A 209 -1.66 17.41 3.65
N PHE A 210 -2.13 16.39 4.37
CA PHE A 210 -3.50 16.34 4.90
C PHE A 210 -3.61 16.50 6.42
N ASP A 211 -2.49 16.55 7.14
CA ASP A 211 -2.46 16.59 8.62
C ASP A 211 -3.30 15.45 9.23
N ILE A 212 -3.00 14.22 8.82
CA ILE A 212 -3.74 13.02 9.21
C ILE A 212 -2.90 12.05 10.02
N ASN A 213 -3.58 11.23 10.82
CA ASN A 213 -2.97 10.08 11.47
C ASN A 213 -3.06 8.85 10.55
N ILE A 214 -1.92 8.21 10.32
CA ILE A 214 -1.85 6.97 9.54
C ILE A 214 -1.29 5.85 10.41
N VAL A 215 -2.08 4.79 10.55
CA VAL A 215 -1.71 3.58 11.29
C VAL A 215 -1.64 2.41 10.34
N ASN A 216 -0.61 1.57 10.47
CA ASN A 216 -0.47 0.35 9.69
C ASN A 216 -0.57 -0.89 10.59
N PHE A 217 -1.41 -1.84 10.19
CA PHE A 217 -1.46 -3.19 10.73
C PHE A 217 -0.84 -4.15 9.72
N PHE A 218 0.35 -4.66 10.04
CA PHE A 218 1.08 -5.58 9.20
C PHE A 218 0.92 -7.01 9.73
N LEU A 219 0.24 -7.86 8.96
CA LEU A 219 -0.02 -9.25 9.34
C LEU A 219 1.14 -10.13 8.93
N VAL A 220 1.73 -10.82 9.90
CA VAL A 220 2.88 -11.69 9.69
C VAL A 220 2.51 -13.13 9.98
N GLY A 221 2.63 -14.02 9.00
CA GLY A 221 2.33 -15.45 9.19
C GLY A 221 3.37 -16.16 10.07
N LYS A 222 4.64 -15.83 9.90
CA LYS A 222 5.77 -16.37 10.68
C LYS A 222 6.89 -15.35 10.71
N MET A 223 7.32 -14.97 11.90
CA MET A 223 8.45 -14.07 12.12
C MET A 223 9.70 -14.86 12.45
N ARG A 224 10.72 -14.78 11.60
CA ARG A 224 12.07 -15.29 11.86
C ARG A 224 12.95 -14.16 12.41
N ARG A 225 14.14 -14.52 12.95
CA ARG A 225 15.10 -13.52 13.44
C ARG A 225 15.49 -12.51 12.36
N TRP A 226 15.72 -13.00 11.15
CA TRP A 226 16.08 -12.17 10.00
C TRP A 226 14.99 -11.18 9.59
N ASP A 227 13.74 -11.62 9.60
CA ASP A 227 12.59 -10.77 9.32
C ASP A 227 12.49 -9.64 10.38
N MET A 228 12.74 -9.98 11.65
CA MET A 228 12.74 -8.99 12.74
C MET A 228 13.87 -7.97 12.60
N ILE A 229 15.06 -8.39 12.16
CA ILE A 229 16.18 -7.48 11.89
C ILE A 229 15.79 -6.45 10.83
N HIS A 230 15.15 -6.87 9.74
CA HIS A 230 14.67 -5.95 8.70
C HIS A 230 13.68 -4.92 9.24
N HIS A 231 12.71 -5.33 10.02
CA HIS A 231 11.75 -4.41 10.61
C HIS A 231 12.41 -3.43 11.58
N ILE A 232 13.42 -3.85 12.35
CA ILE A 232 14.17 -2.97 13.24
C ILE A 232 15.01 -1.97 12.46
N ASP A 233 15.65 -2.40 11.39
CA ASP A 233 16.43 -1.52 10.52
C ASP A 233 15.55 -0.40 9.96
N GLU A 234 14.36 -0.73 9.50
CA GLU A 234 13.37 0.26 9.06
C GLU A 234 12.95 1.22 10.18
N MET A 235 12.71 0.70 11.40
CA MET A 235 12.33 1.53 12.55
C MET A 235 13.42 2.52 12.96
N LYS A 236 14.69 2.10 12.91
CA LYS A 236 15.82 2.90 13.38
C LYS A 236 16.36 3.87 12.33
N SER A 237 16.36 3.47 11.07
CA SER A 237 16.86 4.31 9.98
C SER A 237 16.02 5.57 9.78
N ILE A 238 14.71 5.48 10.02
CA ILE A 238 13.80 6.61 9.94
C ILE A 238 14.04 7.61 11.07
N LYS A 239 14.42 7.14 12.27
CA LYS A 239 14.69 8.03 13.42
C LYS A 239 15.95 8.85 13.27
N ASN A 240 17.00 8.32 12.63
CA ASN A 240 18.34 8.88 12.74
C ASN A 240 18.84 9.56 11.47
N ASP A 241 18.14 9.45 10.33
CA ASP A 241 18.55 9.98 9.01
C ASP A 241 20.04 9.65 8.67
N LYS A 242 20.59 8.61 9.30
CA LYS A 242 21.98 8.15 9.13
C LYS A 242 22.01 6.75 8.57
N THR A 243 22.82 6.53 7.57
CA THR A 243 23.28 5.20 7.15
C THR A 243 23.96 4.51 8.33
N LEU A 244 23.43 3.37 8.75
CA LEU A 244 24.00 2.59 9.85
C LEU A 244 25.33 1.97 9.43
N THR A 245 26.28 1.97 10.35
CA THR A 245 27.61 1.39 10.14
C THR A 245 27.65 -0.06 10.61
N ASP A 246 28.66 -0.83 10.16
CA ASP A 246 28.83 -2.25 10.55
C ASP A 246 28.98 -2.47 12.07
N ALA A 247 29.40 -1.43 12.82
CA ALA A 247 29.50 -1.48 14.29
C ALA A 247 28.10 -1.57 14.97
N ASP A 248 27.04 -1.23 14.26
CA ASP A 248 25.68 -1.30 14.79
C ASP A 248 25.06 -2.71 14.64
N ASP A 249 25.66 -3.61 13.88
CA ASP A 249 25.10 -4.92 13.53
C ASP A 249 24.90 -5.84 14.74
N SER A 250 25.87 -5.93 15.63
CA SER A 250 25.75 -6.78 16.83
C SER A 250 24.61 -6.32 17.76
N LYS A 251 24.45 -5.01 17.88
CA LYS A 251 23.37 -4.43 18.69
C LYS A 251 22.00 -4.63 18.06
N PHE A 252 21.92 -4.63 16.73
CA PHE A 252 20.68 -4.96 16.02
C PHE A 252 20.27 -6.41 16.22
N GLU A 253 21.23 -7.31 16.25
CA GLU A 253 20.96 -8.74 16.45
C GLU A 253 20.41 -9.02 17.85
N ASP A 254 20.95 -8.37 18.88
CA ASP A 254 20.47 -8.51 20.26
C ASP A 254 19.05 -7.90 20.42
N ASP A 255 18.83 -6.69 19.90
CA ASP A 255 17.52 -6.04 19.90
C ASP A 255 16.48 -6.89 19.17
N ALA A 256 16.86 -7.50 18.04
CA ALA A 256 15.98 -8.37 17.26
C ALA A 256 15.56 -9.62 18.04
N GLU A 257 16.49 -10.22 18.79
CA GLU A 257 16.17 -11.39 19.61
C GLU A 257 15.21 -11.05 20.75
N ILE A 258 15.42 -9.91 21.41
CA ILE A 258 14.55 -9.43 22.49
C ILE A 258 13.14 -9.16 21.95
N LEU A 259 13.04 -8.42 20.83
CA LEU A 259 11.75 -8.12 20.20
C LEU A 259 11.07 -9.36 19.65
N LEU A 260 11.81 -10.32 19.11
CA LEU A 260 11.26 -11.58 18.63
C LEU A 260 10.68 -12.43 19.78
N LYS A 261 11.35 -12.49 20.94
CA LYS A 261 10.81 -13.14 22.15
C LYS A 261 9.51 -12.46 22.60
N LYS A 262 9.48 -11.12 22.61
CA LYS A 262 8.29 -10.35 22.94
C LYS A 262 7.16 -10.62 21.94
N PHE A 263 7.43 -10.56 20.64
CA PHE A 263 6.46 -10.85 19.59
C PHE A 263 5.85 -12.24 19.70
N ARG A 264 6.67 -13.27 20.00
CA ARG A 264 6.20 -14.64 20.17
C ARG A 264 5.29 -14.80 21.39
N LYS A 265 5.56 -14.04 22.46
CA LYS A 265 4.76 -14.04 23.69
C LYS A 265 3.45 -13.25 23.48
N ASP A 266 3.54 -12.02 23.07
CA ASP A 266 2.44 -11.05 23.05
C ASP A 266 1.61 -11.14 21.75
N LYS A 267 2.14 -11.81 20.71
CA LYS A 267 1.56 -11.98 19.37
C LYS A 267 1.51 -10.68 18.56
N TYR A 268 2.04 -9.60 19.08
CA TYR A 268 2.17 -8.32 18.37
C TYR A 268 3.34 -7.49 18.90
N ILE A 269 3.76 -6.51 18.10
CA ILE A 269 4.68 -5.44 18.49
C ILE A 269 4.13 -4.13 17.91
N ILE A 270 4.31 -3.06 18.66
CA ILE A 270 4.02 -1.70 18.21
C ILE A 270 5.36 -1.03 17.91
N ALA A 271 5.48 -0.48 16.73
CA ALA A 271 6.63 0.29 16.27
C ALA A 271 6.20 1.72 15.97
N PRO A 272 6.42 2.66 16.89
CA PRO A 272 6.08 4.06 16.66
C PRO A 272 6.98 4.64 15.56
N GLU A 273 6.37 5.41 14.67
CA GLU A 273 7.00 6.11 13.53
C GLU A 273 7.74 5.22 12.52
N ALA A 274 7.56 3.90 12.58
CA ALA A 274 8.13 2.99 11.61
C ALA A 274 7.49 3.16 10.22
N GLY A 275 8.28 3.09 9.16
CA GLY A 275 7.78 3.22 7.78
C GLY A 275 7.11 4.56 7.47
N GLY A 276 7.33 5.60 8.30
CA GLY A 276 6.66 6.90 8.18
C GLY A 276 5.25 6.96 8.77
N PHE A 277 4.69 5.83 9.22
CA PHE A 277 3.41 5.74 9.92
C PHE A 277 3.49 6.40 11.30
N ASN A 278 2.36 6.86 11.84
CA ASN A 278 2.31 7.28 13.25
C ASN A 278 2.58 6.08 14.16
N GLU A 279 1.97 4.94 13.83
CA GLU A 279 2.18 3.66 14.50
C GLU A 279 2.11 2.52 13.48
N GLN A 280 3.02 1.58 13.61
CA GLN A 280 2.97 0.32 12.87
C GLN A 280 2.82 -0.84 13.87
N TYR A 281 1.81 -1.64 13.66
CA TYR A 281 1.53 -2.85 14.41
C TYR A 281 1.97 -4.06 13.60
N LEU A 282 2.97 -4.79 14.07
CA LEU A 282 3.29 -6.12 13.55
C LEU A 282 2.45 -7.13 14.33
N ILE A 283 1.57 -7.85 13.65
CA ILE A 283 0.61 -8.75 14.28
C ILE A 283 0.80 -10.16 13.74
N LEU A 284 0.87 -11.16 14.62
CA LEU A 284 0.89 -12.55 14.20
C LEU A 284 -0.47 -12.92 13.62
N GLY A 285 -0.53 -13.13 12.31
CA GLY A 285 -1.70 -13.65 11.62
C GLY A 285 -2.00 -15.08 12.06
N GLY A 286 -3.28 -15.40 12.22
CA GLY A 286 -3.72 -16.78 12.46
C GLY A 286 -3.39 -17.68 11.24
N LYS A 287 -3.08 -18.96 11.53
CA LYS A 287 -3.01 -20.00 10.48
C LYS A 287 -4.38 -20.31 9.96
#